data_f429728b7f4ea7bf2c3e56550f22f5c1
#
_entry.id   f429728b7f4ea7bf2c3e56550f22f5c1
#
_cell.length_a   1.000
_cell.length_b   1.000
_cell.length_c   1.000
_cell.angle_alpha   90.00
_cell.angle_beta   90.00
_cell.angle_gamma   90.00
#
_symmetry.space_group_name_H-M   'P 1'
#
loop_
_entity.id
_entity.type
_entity.pdbx_description
1 polymer ?
#
loop_
_entity_poly.entity_id
_entity_poly.type
_entity_poly.pdbx_seq_one_letter_code
_entity_poly.pdbx_strand_id
1 'polypeptide(L)'
;STPKTSLVVDATKGGAFKFVYYGDKLAAADIATLQTGGTAGKDAYPVYGLIGASEAALSVRHADGNMTLQMDVADITEQAEKNAKVLKVKLKDRVYPFYVTVCYRAYNDVDIIEMWTEINNGEKTTVTLSQFDSAYLPIRRGNVWMSHFYGSWANEAQLSEEELKPGTFVVENRDGTRNAHTSHGEVMFSLDGKGQENTGRVIGAAICYSGNYKLRAVTDDSEYHQFFSGIDEYNSEYHLAKGETFTTPVTAFSYSKEGLSGVSRNFHRWGREYKLMNGNRERKILLNSWEGVYLNIKEPEMAQMM
;
A
#
# COMPACT_ATOMS: atom_id res chain seq x y z
N SER A 1 13.18 9.68 1.85
CA SER A 1 12.90 10.47 0.63
C SER A 1 13.44 9.77 -0.61
N THR A 2 12.80 9.97 -1.74
CA THR A 2 13.20 9.56 -3.09
C THR A 2 13.81 10.76 -3.86
N PRO A 3 14.11 10.66 -5.17
CA PRO A 3 14.62 11.82 -5.94
C PRO A 3 13.72 13.04 -5.89
N LYS A 4 12.39 12.88 -6.09
CA LYS A 4 11.44 14.00 -6.20
C LYS A 4 10.40 14.06 -5.08
N THR A 5 10.36 13.07 -4.17
CA THR A 5 9.32 12.99 -3.13
C THR A 5 9.88 12.82 -1.73
N SER A 6 9.12 13.26 -0.73
CA SER A 6 9.38 13.03 0.69
C SER A 6 8.15 12.43 1.36
N LEU A 7 8.36 11.35 2.12
CA LEU A 7 7.42 10.87 3.12
C LEU A 7 8.06 11.17 4.48
N VAL A 8 7.32 11.83 5.36
CA VAL A 8 7.77 12.24 6.69
C VAL A 8 6.84 11.66 7.73
N VAL A 9 7.44 10.99 8.69
CA VAL A 9 6.77 10.47 9.88
C VAL A 9 7.46 11.01 11.12
N ASP A 10 6.72 11.21 12.18
CA ASP A 10 7.25 11.56 13.50
C ASP A 10 7.22 10.32 14.39
N ALA A 11 8.40 9.99 14.91
CA ALA A 11 8.58 8.82 15.76
C ALA A 11 9.64 9.16 16.85
N THR A 12 9.19 9.20 18.11
CA THR A 12 10.08 9.40 19.25
C THR A 12 9.90 8.23 20.22
N LYS A 13 11.01 7.60 20.65
CA LYS A 13 10.96 6.47 21.61
C LYS A 13 10.10 6.80 22.82
N GLY A 14 9.17 5.91 23.15
CA GLY A 14 8.18 6.07 24.21
C GLY A 14 7.00 6.97 23.85
N GLY A 15 6.97 7.52 22.64
CA GLY A 15 5.90 8.39 22.14
C GLY A 15 5.07 7.74 21.03
N ALA A 16 4.12 8.54 20.53
CA ALA A 16 3.25 8.11 19.44
C ALA A 16 4.00 8.09 18.09
N PHE A 17 3.50 7.29 17.16
CA PHE A 17 3.98 7.22 15.78
C PHE A 17 2.99 7.95 14.88
N LYS A 18 3.39 9.11 14.32
CA LYS A 18 2.50 9.99 13.57
C LYS A 18 2.95 10.17 12.12
N PHE A 19 1.96 10.23 11.24
CA PHE A 19 2.16 10.66 9.86
C PHE A 19 2.19 12.20 9.80
N VAL A 20 3.13 12.75 9.02
CA VAL A 20 3.33 14.19 8.90
C VAL A 20 3.09 14.66 7.48
N TYR A 21 3.72 14.02 6.48
CA TYR A 21 3.68 14.50 5.11
C TYR A 21 4.00 13.39 4.09
N TYR A 22 3.36 13.45 2.94
CA TYR A 22 3.77 12.75 1.72
C TYR A 22 3.46 13.61 0.50
N GLY A 23 4.48 13.88 -0.32
CA GLY A 23 4.34 14.75 -1.49
C GLY A 23 5.69 15.14 -2.10
N ASP A 24 5.77 16.36 -2.64
CA ASP A 24 6.99 16.92 -3.23
C ASP A 24 8.20 16.81 -2.28
N LYS A 25 9.39 16.70 -2.84
CA LYS A 25 10.64 16.66 -2.10
C LYS A 25 10.79 17.90 -1.22
N LEU A 26 11.01 17.69 0.07
CA LEU A 26 11.28 18.73 1.04
C LEU A 26 12.78 18.81 1.33
N ALA A 27 13.29 20.02 1.55
CA ALA A 27 14.63 20.22 2.10
C ALA A 27 14.66 19.83 3.59
N ALA A 28 15.83 19.45 4.09
CA ALA A 28 15.97 19.04 5.51
C ALA A 28 15.55 20.15 6.48
N ALA A 29 15.80 21.43 6.14
CA ALA A 29 15.38 22.58 6.94
C ALA A 29 13.85 22.70 7.00
N ASP A 30 13.14 22.44 5.89
CA ASP A 30 11.68 22.49 5.85
C ASP A 30 11.07 21.37 6.67
N ILE A 31 11.65 20.15 6.62
CA ILE A 31 11.20 19.00 7.43
C ILE A 31 11.28 19.35 8.92
N ALA A 32 12.35 20.02 9.36
CA ALA A 32 12.52 20.42 10.75
C ALA A 32 11.47 21.44 11.24
N THR A 33 10.81 22.15 10.32
CA THR A 33 9.74 23.12 10.64
C THR A 33 8.34 22.51 10.60
N LEU A 34 8.19 21.28 10.09
CA LEU A 34 6.90 20.60 10.07
C LEU A 34 6.46 20.34 11.50
N GLN A 35 5.39 21.01 11.90
CA GLN A 35 4.81 20.81 13.22
C GLN A 35 3.94 19.55 13.20
N THR A 36 4.29 18.60 14.03
CA THR A 36 3.44 17.45 14.35
C THR A 36 2.28 17.83 15.25
N GLY A 37 2.15 19.12 15.50
CA GLY A 37 1.17 19.88 16.26
C GLY A 37 0.10 19.09 16.99
N GLY A 38 0.40 18.60 18.17
CA GLY A 38 -0.56 18.12 19.16
C GLY A 38 -1.49 17.00 18.65
N THR A 39 -2.77 17.22 18.70
CA THR A 39 -3.83 16.27 18.29
C THR A 39 -4.07 16.22 16.77
N ALA A 40 -3.37 16.99 15.97
CA ALA A 40 -3.65 17.16 14.54
C ALA A 40 -2.98 16.12 13.62
N GLY A 41 -1.95 15.41 14.07
CA GLY A 41 -1.30 14.36 13.29
C GLY A 41 -2.11 13.06 13.34
N LYS A 42 -2.41 12.48 12.17
CA LYS A 42 -2.97 11.10 12.10
C LYS A 42 -1.89 10.11 12.53
N ASP A 43 -2.30 8.99 13.14
CA ASP A 43 -1.36 7.90 13.39
C ASP A 43 -0.76 7.42 12.07
N ALA A 44 0.52 7.04 12.08
CA ALA A 44 1.18 6.52 10.88
C ALA A 44 0.81 5.04 10.61
N TYR A 45 0.25 4.36 11.60
CA TYR A 45 -0.32 3.01 11.48
C TYR A 45 -1.40 2.85 12.56
N PRO A 46 -2.68 3.12 12.25
CA PRO A 46 -3.76 3.06 13.24
C PRO A 46 -4.07 1.61 13.63
N VAL A 47 -4.25 1.39 14.92
CA VAL A 47 -4.58 0.07 15.49
C VAL A 47 -5.94 0.14 16.18
N TYR A 48 -6.62 -1.01 16.28
CA TYR A 48 -7.90 -1.09 16.99
C TYR A 48 -7.71 -0.79 18.47
N GLY A 49 -8.59 0.05 19.02
CA GLY A 49 -8.56 0.47 20.43
C GLY A 49 -8.07 1.91 20.64
N LEU A 50 -7.62 2.60 19.59
CA LEU A 50 -7.30 4.02 19.67
C LEU A 50 -8.57 4.88 19.66
N ILE A 51 -8.65 5.84 20.58
CA ILE A 51 -9.74 6.82 20.61
C ILE A 51 -9.60 7.74 19.37
N GLY A 52 -10.69 7.86 18.59
CA GLY A 52 -10.75 8.72 17.41
C GLY A 52 -10.21 8.09 16.12
N ALA A 53 -9.78 6.83 16.13
CA ALA A 53 -9.54 6.08 14.91
C ALA A 53 -10.88 5.56 14.38
N SER A 54 -11.31 6.07 13.21
CA SER A 54 -12.56 5.60 12.56
C SER A 54 -12.37 4.22 11.92
N GLU A 55 -11.14 3.84 11.60
CA GLU A 55 -10.76 2.61 10.95
C GLU A 55 -9.37 2.18 11.42
N ALA A 56 -9.11 0.89 11.52
CA ALA A 56 -7.84 0.33 11.94
C ALA A 56 -7.11 -0.37 10.78
N ALA A 57 -5.78 -0.34 10.78
CA ALA A 57 -4.94 -1.16 9.92
C ALA A 57 -4.61 -2.51 10.54
N LEU A 58 -4.75 -2.61 11.87
CA LEU A 58 -4.50 -3.84 12.61
C LEU A 58 -5.55 -4.06 13.68
N SER A 59 -6.12 -5.26 13.70
CA SER A 59 -6.98 -5.77 14.77
C SER A 59 -6.46 -7.12 15.23
N VAL A 60 -6.19 -7.25 16.53
CA VAL A 60 -5.71 -8.47 17.15
C VAL A 60 -6.61 -8.86 18.32
N ARG A 61 -6.85 -10.14 18.49
CA ARG A 61 -7.42 -10.70 19.71
C ARG A 61 -6.31 -11.37 20.50
N HIS A 62 -5.95 -10.79 21.63
CA HIS A 62 -4.96 -11.32 22.56
C HIS A 62 -5.42 -12.64 23.19
N ALA A 63 -4.50 -13.36 23.81
CA ALA A 63 -4.76 -14.67 24.40
C ALA A 63 -5.85 -14.68 25.49
N ASP A 64 -6.05 -13.55 26.19
CA ASP A 64 -7.09 -13.35 27.18
C ASP A 64 -8.43 -12.85 26.61
N GLY A 65 -8.50 -12.67 25.28
CA GLY A 65 -9.70 -12.21 24.57
C GLY A 65 -9.81 -10.69 24.42
N ASN A 66 -8.90 -9.90 25.02
CA ASN A 66 -8.87 -8.45 24.82
C ASN A 66 -8.47 -8.11 23.37
N MET A 67 -9.02 -7.04 22.82
CA MET A 67 -8.75 -6.60 21.46
C MET A 67 -8.10 -5.21 21.39
N THR A 68 -7.92 -4.53 22.53
CA THR A 68 -7.39 -3.16 22.54
C THR A 68 -5.87 -3.15 22.41
N LEU A 69 -5.37 -2.40 21.44
CA LEU A 69 -3.94 -2.10 21.29
C LEU A 69 -3.67 -0.64 21.64
N GLN A 70 -2.56 -0.40 22.36
CA GLN A 70 -2.02 0.92 22.66
C GLN A 70 -0.51 0.89 22.39
N MET A 71 -0.11 1.36 21.22
CA MET A 71 1.25 1.20 20.72
C MET A 71 2.09 2.45 20.94
N ASP A 72 3.28 2.28 21.52
CA ASP A 72 4.31 3.30 21.60
C ASP A 72 5.53 2.89 20.77
N VAL A 73 6.28 3.88 20.29
CA VAL A 73 7.54 3.64 19.57
C VAL A 73 8.58 3.03 20.53
N ALA A 74 8.97 1.80 20.24
CA ALA A 74 9.98 1.08 21.01
C ALA A 74 11.39 1.29 20.46
N ASP A 75 11.53 1.28 19.12
CA ASP A 75 12.83 1.46 18.47
C ASP A 75 12.68 2.03 17.05
N ILE A 76 13.76 2.66 16.57
CA ILE A 76 13.84 3.22 15.22
C ILE A 76 15.19 2.81 14.64
N THR A 77 15.19 2.19 13.46
CA THR A 77 16.41 1.79 12.77
C THR A 77 16.40 2.23 11.32
N GLU A 78 17.54 2.66 10.83
CA GLU A 78 17.76 2.95 9.43
C GLU A 78 18.83 2.03 8.87
N GLN A 79 18.60 1.51 7.67
CA GLN A 79 19.52 0.63 6.96
C GLN A 79 19.70 1.13 5.52
N ALA A 80 20.93 1.28 5.09
CA ALA A 80 21.26 1.54 3.70
C ALA A 80 21.26 0.21 2.92
N GLU A 81 20.56 0.17 1.81
CA GLU A 81 20.64 -0.85 0.77
C GLU A 81 21.35 -0.28 -0.47
N LYS A 82 21.74 -1.11 -1.43
CA LYS A 82 22.49 -0.68 -2.62
C LYS A 82 21.85 0.52 -3.33
N ASN A 83 20.53 0.47 -3.52
CA ASN A 83 19.76 1.47 -4.28
C ASN A 83 18.60 2.06 -3.48
N ALA A 84 18.54 1.84 -2.17
CA ALA A 84 17.44 2.30 -1.33
C ALA A 84 17.90 2.56 0.11
N LYS A 85 17.04 3.22 0.87
CA LYS A 85 17.13 3.32 2.33
C LYS A 85 15.88 2.70 2.94
N VAL A 86 16.08 1.92 3.99
CA VAL A 86 14.99 1.29 4.75
C VAL A 86 14.92 1.93 6.12
N LEU A 87 13.76 2.47 6.46
CA LEU A 87 13.40 2.91 7.81
C LEU A 87 12.49 1.86 8.42
N LYS A 88 12.79 1.41 9.62
CA LYS A 88 11.93 0.55 10.43
C LYS A 88 11.58 1.25 11.74
N VAL A 89 10.30 1.39 12.01
CA VAL A 89 9.76 1.92 13.26
C VAL A 89 9.09 0.78 14.01
N LYS A 90 9.72 0.31 15.08
CA LYS A 90 9.18 -0.75 15.93
C LYS A 90 8.28 -0.17 16.99
N LEU A 91 7.04 -0.61 17.01
CA LEU A 91 6.04 -0.27 18.00
C LEU A 91 5.88 -1.44 18.99
N LYS A 92 5.57 -1.13 20.24
CA LYS A 92 5.28 -2.10 21.28
C LYS A 92 3.97 -1.74 21.95
N ASP A 93 3.12 -2.72 22.19
CA ASP A 93 1.93 -2.54 23.02
C ASP A 93 2.30 -2.27 24.48
N ARG A 94 1.54 -1.39 25.14
CA ARG A 94 1.80 -0.97 26.53
C ARG A 94 1.56 -2.07 27.56
N VAL A 95 0.65 -3.00 27.24
CA VAL A 95 0.19 -4.05 28.16
C VAL A 95 0.79 -5.39 27.78
N TYR A 96 0.73 -5.73 26.49
CA TYR A 96 1.14 -7.04 25.98
C TYR A 96 2.55 -7.00 25.38
N PRO A 97 3.32 -8.10 25.44
CA PRO A 97 4.56 -8.24 24.66
C PRO A 97 4.21 -8.52 23.18
N PHE A 98 3.52 -7.57 22.56
CA PHE A 98 3.09 -7.60 21.17
C PHE A 98 3.74 -6.44 20.42
N TYR A 99 4.26 -6.70 19.23
CA TYR A 99 5.09 -5.74 18.50
C TYR A 99 4.63 -5.61 17.05
N VAL A 100 4.70 -4.41 16.52
CA VAL A 100 4.48 -4.11 15.10
C VAL A 100 5.65 -3.27 14.60
N THR A 101 6.34 -3.73 13.56
CA THR A 101 7.38 -2.94 12.92
C THR A 101 6.85 -2.44 11.59
N VAL A 102 6.66 -1.13 11.47
CA VAL A 102 6.28 -0.48 10.22
C VAL A 102 7.54 -0.16 9.44
N CYS A 103 7.62 -0.67 8.21
CA CYS A 103 8.81 -0.62 7.38
C CYS A 103 8.56 0.23 6.14
N TYR A 104 9.52 1.10 5.82
CA TYR A 104 9.51 1.94 4.62
C TYR A 104 10.81 1.75 3.85
N ARG A 105 10.74 1.43 2.55
CA ARG A 105 11.89 1.42 1.65
C ARG A 105 11.74 2.54 0.64
N ALA A 106 12.62 3.52 0.68
CA ALA A 106 12.66 4.63 -0.28
C ALA A 106 13.80 4.41 -1.27
N TYR A 107 13.49 4.34 -2.56
CA TYR A 107 14.50 4.18 -3.61
C TYR A 107 15.26 5.48 -3.88
N ASN A 108 16.54 5.35 -4.24
CA ASN A 108 17.42 6.51 -4.45
C ASN A 108 17.30 7.13 -5.86
N ASP A 109 16.76 6.40 -6.81
CA ASP A 109 16.76 6.74 -8.24
C ASP A 109 15.37 6.67 -8.92
N VAL A 110 14.36 6.11 -8.25
CA VAL A 110 12.97 6.13 -8.70
C VAL A 110 12.06 6.69 -7.61
N ASP A 111 10.97 7.35 -8.00
CA ASP A 111 10.04 7.96 -7.04
C ASP A 111 9.01 6.95 -6.54
N ILE A 112 9.51 5.90 -5.88
CA ILE A 112 8.74 4.84 -5.24
C ILE A 112 9.16 4.68 -3.78
N ILE A 113 8.16 4.56 -2.91
CA ILE A 113 8.33 4.16 -1.51
C ILE A 113 7.50 2.90 -1.30
N GLU A 114 8.15 1.83 -0.87
CA GLU A 114 7.48 0.60 -0.43
C GLU A 114 7.17 0.66 1.06
N MET A 115 6.03 0.10 1.46
CA MET A 115 5.62 -0.03 2.84
C MET A 115 5.14 -1.45 3.11
N TRP A 116 5.52 -2.02 4.27
CA TRP A 116 5.02 -3.29 4.80
C TRP A 116 5.10 -3.29 6.32
N THR A 117 4.48 -4.27 6.96
CA THR A 117 4.54 -4.45 8.40
C THR A 117 5.06 -5.84 8.79
N GLU A 118 5.79 -5.91 9.90
CA GLU A 118 6.21 -7.15 10.54
C GLU A 118 5.51 -7.21 11.91
N ILE A 119 4.61 -8.18 12.11
CA ILE A 119 3.78 -8.32 13.30
C ILE A 119 4.32 -9.48 14.11
N ASN A 120 4.77 -9.24 15.35
CA ASN A 120 5.40 -10.25 16.18
C ASN A 120 4.62 -10.48 17.47
N ASN A 121 4.35 -11.75 17.74
CA ASN A 121 3.70 -12.20 18.97
C ASN A 121 4.75 -12.64 20.01
N GLY A 122 5.01 -11.79 21.01
CA GLY A 122 5.83 -12.13 22.16
C GLY A 122 5.03 -12.65 23.36
N GLU A 123 3.72 -12.86 23.24
CA GLU A 123 2.89 -13.40 24.31
C GLU A 123 3.18 -14.89 24.57
N LYS A 124 2.58 -15.42 25.63
CA LYS A 124 2.83 -16.82 26.04
C LYS A 124 2.15 -17.85 25.16
N THR A 125 1.08 -17.45 24.45
CA THR A 125 0.23 -18.30 23.60
C THR A 125 -0.05 -17.64 22.26
N THR A 126 -0.78 -18.32 21.40
CA THR A 126 -1.24 -17.82 20.09
C THR A 126 -2.19 -16.63 20.28
N VAL A 127 -2.05 -15.62 19.42
CA VAL A 127 -3.01 -14.52 19.23
C VAL A 127 -3.67 -14.64 17.85
N THR A 128 -4.83 -14.02 17.67
CA THR A 128 -5.55 -14.05 16.39
C THR A 128 -5.53 -12.68 15.76
N LEU A 129 -5.03 -12.59 14.52
CA LEU A 129 -5.13 -11.39 13.69
C LEU A 129 -6.39 -11.50 12.85
N SER A 130 -7.31 -10.54 12.98
CA SER A 130 -8.54 -10.46 12.20
C SER A 130 -8.50 -9.38 11.12
N GLN A 131 -7.53 -8.46 11.20
CA GLN A 131 -7.20 -7.46 10.20
C GLN A 131 -5.72 -7.11 10.33
N PHE A 132 -5.01 -7.04 9.21
CA PHE A 132 -3.55 -6.87 9.20
C PHE A 132 -3.08 -6.24 7.88
N ASP A 133 -3.45 -4.96 7.69
CA ASP A 133 -3.05 -4.22 6.50
C ASP A 133 -1.53 -4.05 6.41
N SER A 134 -1.02 -4.17 5.20
CA SER A 134 0.40 -3.96 4.88
C SER A 134 0.80 -2.50 5.03
N ALA A 135 -0.12 -1.62 4.63
CA ALA A 135 0.14 -0.19 4.52
C ALA A 135 -1.10 0.63 4.86
N TYR A 136 -0.83 1.77 5.45
CA TYR A 136 -1.78 2.85 5.70
C TYR A 136 -1.18 4.18 5.24
N LEU A 137 -1.96 4.97 4.52
CA LEU A 137 -1.56 6.29 4.08
C LEU A 137 -2.71 7.30 4.28
N PRO A 138 -2.56 8.29 5.18
CA PRO A 138 -3.42 9.46 5.19
C PRO A 138 -3.22 10.26 3.90
N ILE A 139 -4.30 10.55 3.17
CA ILE A 139 -4.22 11.30 1.92
C ILE A 139 -4.38 12.79 2.19
N ARG A 140 -5.59 13.26 2.39
CA ARG A 140 -5.90 14.67 2.72
C ARG A 140 -7.41 14.88 2.85
N ARG A 141 -7.81 16.12 3.18
CA ARG A 141 -9.19 16.60 3.06
C ARG A 141 -9.47 17.17 1.67
N GLY A 142 -10.74 17.18 1.29
CA GLY A 142 -11.27 17.87 0.14
C GLY A 142 -11.50 16.98 -1.08
N ASN A 143 -11.64 17.57 -2.25
CA ASN A 143 -12.02 16.87 -3.47
C ASN A 143 -10.89 15.94 -3.96
N VAL A 144 -11.02 14.65 -3.67
CA VAL A 144 -10.11 13.59 -4.11
C VAL A 144 -10.88 12.62 -4.99
N TRP A 145 -10.30 12.28 -6.12
CA TRP A 145 -10.80 11.28 -7.05
C TRP A 145 -9.91 10.04 -7.02
N MET A 146 -10.53 8.87 -7.06
CA MET A 146 -9.83 7.60 -7.15
C MET A 146 -10.07 6.98 -8.53
N SER A 147 -8.98 6.61 -9.20
CA SER A 147 -8.99 5.83 -10.44
C SER A 147 -8.57 4.41 -10.12
N HIS A 148 -9.32 3.42 -10.62
CA HIS A 148 -9.04 2.00 -10.45
C HIS A 148 -9.52 1.21 -11.68
N PHE A 149 -9.09 -0.04 -11.79
CA PHE A 149 -9.54 -0.92 -12.87
C PHE A 149 -10.49 -1.99 -12.37
N TYR A 150 -11.49 -2.29 -13.19
CA TYR A 150 -12.39 -3.42 -13.02
C TYR A 150 -12.51 -4.18 -14.34
N GLY A 151 -13.20 -5.30 -14.35
CA GLY A 151 -13.42 -6.04 -15.59
C GLY A 151 -14.05 -7.40 -15.40
N SER A 152 -13.98 -8.16 -16.48
CA SER A 152 -14.41 -9.54 -16.57
C SER A 152 -13.63 -10.24 -17.66
N TRP A 153 -13.84 -11.53 -17.86
CA TRP A 153 -13.23 -12.25 -18.97
C TRP A 153 -13.58 -11.61 -20.31
N ALA A 154 -12.58 -11.41 -21.16
CA ALA A 154 -12.62 -10.69 -22.44
C ALA A 154 -13.10 -9.22 -22.36
N ASN A 155 -13.06 -8.63 -21.17
CA ASN A 155 -13.38 -7.22 -20.91
C ASN A 155 -12.58 -6.72 -19.69
N GLU A 156 -11.31 -7.05 -19.64
CA GLU A 156 -10.41 -6.70 -18.56
C GLU A 156 -10.00 -5.22 -18.61
N ALA A 157 -9.46 -4.71 -17.50
CA ALA A 157 -8.85 -3.40 -17.37
C ALA A 157 -9.74 -2.23 -17.81
N GLN A 158 -11.01 -2.24 -17.44
CA GLN A 158 -11.91 -1.11 -17.63
C GLN A 158 -11.61 -0.05 -16.56
N LEU A 159 -11.33 1.19 -16.98
CA LEU A 159 -11.06 2.30 -16.06
C LEU A 159 -12.37 2.79 -15.43
N SER A 160 -12.37 2.90 -14.09
CA SER A 160 -13.38 3.63 -13.33
C SER A 160 -12.73 4.78 -12.56
N GLU A 161 -13.46 5.87 -12.40
CA GLU A 161 -13.02 7.07 -11.70
C GLU A 161 -14.14 7.56 -10.78
N GLU A 162 -13.87 7.56 -9.48
CA GLU A 162 -14.84 7.86 -8.45
C GLU A 162 -14.41 9.08 -7.63
N GLU A 163 -15.30 10.05 -7.43
CA GLU A 163 -15.10 11.06 -6.41
C GLU A 163 -15.33 10.47 -5.03
N LEU A 164 -14.32 10.53 -4.16
CA LEU A 164 -14.43 9.98 -2.82
C LEU A 164 -15.36 10.84 -1.95
N LYS A 165 -16.37 10.20 -1.36
CA LYS A 165 -17.36 10.78 -0.45
C LYS A 165 -17.31 10.08 0.92
N PRO A 166 -17.88 10.65 1.98
CA PRO A 166 -17.96 9.99 3.28
C PRO A 166 -18.46 8.55 3.18
N GLY A 167 -17.68 7.62 3.73
CA GLY A 167 -17.89 6.18 3.63
C GLY A 167 -16.62 5.44 3.23
N THR A 168 -16.76 4.18 2.85
CA THR A 168 -15.64 3.32 2.44
C THR A 168 -15.84 2.83 1.03
N PHE A 169 -14.88 3.11 0.15
CA PHE A 169 -14.78 2.51 -1.18
C PHE A 169 -13.76 1.37 -1.13
N VAL A 170 -14.12 0.21 -1.66
CA VAL A 170 -13.30 -1.01 -1.61
C VAL A 170 -13.00 -1.51 -3.02
N VAL A 171 -11.73 -1.77 -3.30
CA VAL A 171 -11.25 -2.54 -4.45
C VAL A 171 -10.65 -3.82 -3.90
N GLU A 172 -11.26 -4.97 -4.22
CA GLU A 172 -10.86 -6.25 -3.64
C GLU A 172 -10.80 -7.37 -4.68
N ASN A 173 -9.97 -8.36 -4.40
CA ASN A 173 -9.94 -9.64 -5.10
C ASN A 173 -10.19 -10.78 -4.11
N ARG A 174 -11.12 -11.66 -4.43
CA ARG A 174 -11.45 -12.88 -3.67
C ARG A 174 -11.32 -14.15 -4.52
N ASP A 175 -10.77 -14.02 -5.72
CA ASP A 175 -10.63 -15.12 -6.69
C ASP A 175 -9.23 -15.75 -6.68
N GLY A 176 -8.48 -15.59 -5.57
CA GLY A 176 -7.14 -16.11 -5.41
C GLY A 176 -6.18 -15.51 -6.44
N THR A 177 -5.51 -16.35 -7.22
CA THR A 177 -4.50 -15.90 -8.21
C THR A 177 -5.08 -15.26 -9.47
N ARG A 178 -6.39 -15.21 -9.64
CA ARG A 178 -7.08 -14.45 -10.70
C ARG A 178 -7.25 -12.98 -10.30
N ASN A 179 -6.21 -12.36 -9.86
CA ASN A 179 -6.24 -11.06 -9.21
C ASN A 179 -6.19 -9.86 -10.17
N ALA A 180 -6.39 -10.06 -11.47
CA ALA A 180 -6.48 -9.00 -12.47
C ALA A 180 -7.66 -9.18 -13.45
N HIS A 181 -8.63 -10.04 -13.13
CA HIS A 181 -9.84 -10.24 -13.95
C HIS A 181 -10.94 -9.26 -13.58
N THR A 182 -11.36 -9.28 -12.31
CA THR A 182 -12.50 -8.49 -11.82
C THR A 182 -12.06 -7.16 -11.25
N SER A 183 -10.85 -7.10 -10.70
CA SER A 183 -10.22 -5.89 -10.13
C SER A 183 -8.71 -5.98 -10.29
N HIS A 184 -8.04 -4.85 -10.12
CA HIS A 184 -6.58 -4.76 -10.12
C HIS A 184 -6.08 -4.26 -8.77
N GLY A 185 -4.90 -4.74 -8.35
CA GLY A 185 -4.28 -4.39 -7.07
C GLY A 185 -3.59 -3.03 -7.05
N GLU A 186 -4.01 -2.11 -7.92
CA GLU A 186 -3.50 -0.74 -8.01
C GLU A 186 -4.63 0.29 -8.06
N VAL A 187 -4.35 1.46 -7.48
CA VAL A 187 -5.23 2.62 -7.49
C VAL A 187 -4.42 3.91 -7.64
N MET A 188 -5.04 4.97 -8.16
CA MET A 188 -4.48 6.32 -8.17
C MET A 188 -5.45 7.31 -7.53
N PHE A 189 -4.92 8.19 -6.68
CA PHE A 189 -5.67 9.26 -6.01
C PHE A 189 -5.27 10.60 -6.60
N SER A 190 -6.16 11.24 -7.33
CA SER A 190 -5.99 12.58 -7.87
C SER A 190 -6.43 13.60 -6.83
N LEU A 191 -5.51 14.49 -6.42
CA LEU A 191 -5.67 15.36 -5.26
C LEU A 191 -6.25 16.74 -5.60
N ASP A 192 -6.37 17.06 -6.87
CA ASP A 192 -6.78 18.38 -7.37
C ASP A 192 -8.06 18.31 -8.22
N GLY A 193 -8.93 17.34 -7.89
CA GLY A 193 -10.13 17.02 -8.66
C GLY A 193 -9.93 15.79 -9.53
N LYS A 194 -10.79 15.60 -10.54
CA LYS A 194 -10.73 14.44 -11.45
C LYS A 194 -9.36 14.35 -12.15
N GLY A 195 -8.82 13.14 -12.22
CA GLY A 195 -7.49 12.85 -12.76
C GLY A 195 -7.26 13.41 -14.16
N GLN A 196 -6.09 14.00 -14.37
CA GLN A 196 -5.63 14.47 -15.67
C GLN A 196 -4.36 13.71 -16.07
N GLU A 197 -4.18 13.49 -17.37
CA GLU A 197 -3.08 12.70 -17.89
C GLU A 197 -1.70 13.26 -17.50
N ASN A 198 -1.47 14.55 -17.69
CA ASN A 198 -0.14 15.18 -17.60
C ASN A 198 -0.04 16.31 -16.56
N THR A 199 -1.08 16.56 -15.78
CA THR A 199 -1.11 17.64 -14.78
C THR A 199 -1.87 17.24 -13.52
N GLY A 200 -1.60 17.92 -12.41
CA GLY A 200 -2.21 17.66 -11.12
C GLY A 200 -1.40 16.69 -10.25
N ARG A 201 -1.66 16.77 -8.95
CA ARG A 201 -0.99 15.93 -7.94
C ARG A 201 -1.71 14.60 -7.85
N VAL A 202 -0.96 13.53 -7.98
CA VAL A 202 -1.48 12.15 -7.95
C VAL A 202 -0.62 11.30 -7.02
N ILE A 203 -1.28 10.50 -6.18
CA ILE A 203 -0.67 9.41 -5.42
C ILE A 203 -1.12 8.10 -6.04
N GLY A 204 -0.20 7.25 -6.45
CA GLY A 204 -0.47 5.88 -6.85
C GLY A 204 -0.10 4.89 -5.77
N ALA A 205 -0.85 3.81 -5.66
CA ALA A 205 -0.57 2.69 -4.77
C ALA A 205 -0.78 1.37 -5.50
N ALA A 206 0.12 0.40 -5.27
CA ALA A 206 0.01 -0.94 -5.82
C ALA A 206 0.44 -1.97 -4.78
N ILE A 207 -0.42 -2.96 -4.51
CA ILE A 207 -0.07 -4.07 -3.63
C ILE A 207 0.72 -5.14 -4.40
N CYS A 208 1.86 -5.55 -3.86
CA CYS A 208 2.72 -6.59 -4.44
C CYS A 208 2.32 -7.97 -3.91
N TYR A 209 1.12 -8.41 -4.23
CA TYR A 209 0.56 -9.67 -3.76
C TYR A 209 -0.33 -10.32 -4.83
N SER A 210 -0.16 -11.60 -5.06
CA SER A 210 -0.87 -12.36 -6.09
C SER A 210 -2.01 -13.23 -5.54
N GLY A 211 -2.47 -12.97 -4.33
CA GLY A 211 -3.61 -13.64 -3.70
C GLY A 211 -4.82 -12.71 -3.54
N ASN A 212 -5.66 -13.02 -2.55
CA ASN A 212 -6.78 -12.17 -2.18
C ASN A 212 -6.26 -10.89 -1.50
N TYR A 213 -6.60 -9.74 -2.04
CA TYR A 213 -6.22 -8.44 -1.51
C TYR A 213 -7.42 -7.54 -1.31
N LYS A 214 -7.25 -6.54 -0.45
CA LYS A 214 -8.23 -5.49 -0.21
C LYS A 214 -7.54 -4.13 -0.13
N LEU A 215 -7.99 -3.20 -0.96
CA LEU A 215 -7.61 -1.80 -0.97
C LEU A 215 -8.84 -1.00 -0.52
N ARG A 216 -8.72 -0.20 0.53
CA ARG A 216 -9.83 0.58 1.09
C ARG A 216 -9.49 2.06 1.07
N ALA A 217 -10.34 2.87 0.44
CA ALA A 217 -10.35 4.31 0.57
C ALA A 217 -11.46 4.68 1.55
N VAL A 218 -11.08 5.16 2.74
CA VAL A 218 -12.01 5.53 3.81
C VAL A 218 -12.07 7.05 3.91
N THR A 219 -13.26 7.60 3.82
CA THR A 219 -13.51 9.05 3.98
C THR A 219 -14.35 9.25 5.22
N ASP A 220 -13.85 10.03 6.18
CA ASP A 220 -14.58 10.36 7.40
C ASP A 220 -15.60 11.51 7.18
N ASP A 221 -16.37 11.82 8.22
CA ASP A 221 -17.40 12.87 8.22
C ASP A 221 -16.82 14.30 8.04
N SER A 222 -15.53 14.46 8.23
CA SER A 222 -14.79 15.70 7.98
C SER A 222 -14.14 15.76 6.59
N GLU A 223 -14.52 14.84 5.69
CA GLU A 223 -13.97 14.67 4.34
C GLU A 223 -12.46 14.41 4.34
N TYR A 224 -11.95 13.78 5.37
CA TYR A 224 -10.55 13.34 5.41
C TYR A 224 -10.42 11.95 4.82
N HIS A 225 -9.62 11.81 3.78
CA HIS A 225 -9.41 10.56 3.05
C HIS A 225 -8.20 9.80 3.58
N GLN A 226 -8.37 8.49 3.72
CA GLN A 226 -7.37 7.55 4.23
C GLN A 226 -7.34 6.33 3.33
N PHE A 227 -6.17 5.78 3.10
CA PHE A 227 -5.98 4.59 2.29
C PHE A 227 -5.36 3.45 3.11
N PHE A 228 -5.92 2.27 2.95
CA PHE A 228 -5.46 1.01 3.56
C PHE A 228 -5.25 -0.02 2.46
N SER A 229 -4.22 -0.83 2.59
CA SER A 229 -3.88 -1.87 1.62
C SER A 229 -3.33 -3.10 2.33
N GLY A 230 -3.88 -4.27 2.04
CA GLY A 230 -3.45 -5.53 2.65
C GLY A 230 -4.04 -6.77 2.01
N ILE A 231 -3.77 -7.91 2.63
CA ILE A 231 -4.46 -9.16 2.34
C ILE A 231 -5.94 -9.01 2.69
N ASP A 232 -6.84 -9.56 1.87
CA ASP A 232 -8.25 -9.61 2.22
C ASP A 232 -8.47 -10.69 3.28
N GLU A 233 -8.92 -10.26 4.45
CA GLU A 233 -9.24 -11.10 5.60
C GLU A 233 -10.65 -11.72 5.52
N TYR A 234 -11.39 -11.52 4.44
CA TYR A 234 -12.73 -12.04 4.28
C TYR A 234 -12.79 -13.55 4.54
N ASN A 235 -13.63 -13.92 5.50
CA ASN A 235 -13.86 -15.30 5.93
C ASN A 235 -12.56 -16.04 6.34
N SER A 236 -11.57 -15.30 6.87
CA SER A 236 -10.31 -15.84 7.35
C SER A 236 -9.78 -15.07 8.55
N GLU A 237 -8.92 -15.72 9.31
CA GLU A 237 -8.14 -15.12 10.39
C GLU A 237 -6.76 -15.76 10.44
N TYR A 238 -5.76 -15.04 10.93
CA TYR A 238 -4.40 -15.57 11.06
C TYR A 238 -4.08 -15.86 12.53
N HIS A 239 -3.75 -17.11 12.84
CA HIS A 239 -3.34 -17.54 14.16
C HIS A 239 -1.83 -17.41 14.30
N LEU A 240 -1.37 -16.32 14.89
CA LEU A 240 0.04 -16.02 15.07
C LEU A 240 0.55 -16.69 16.36
N ALA A 241 1.38 -17.72 16.20
CA ALA A 241 1.90 -18.49 17.32
C ALA A 241 2.89 -17.70 18.17
N LYS A 242 3.13 -18.16 19.40
CA LYS A 242 4.12 -17.56 20.31
C LYS A 242 5.50 -17.46 19.64
N GLY A 243 6.08 -16.27 19.66
CA GLY A 243 7.40 -15.97 19.10
C GLY A 243 7.43 -15.84 17.57
N GLU A 244 6.31 -16.13 16.90
CA GLU A 244 6.20 -15.98 15.45
C GLU A 244 6.15 -14.51 15.02
N THR A 245 6.64 -14.26 13.80
CA THR A 245 6.51 -12.97 13.12
C THR A 245 5.80 -13.18 11.79
N PHE A 246 4.68 -12.51 11.58
CA PHE A 246 4.00 -12.42 10.31
C PHE A 246 4.47 -11.18 9.56
N THR A 247 4.93 -11.35 8.33
CA THR A 247 5.32 -10.23 7.46
C THR A 247 4.27 -10.06 6.38
N THR A 248 3.66 -8.88 6.31
CA THR A 248 2.65 -8.56 5.30
C THR A 248 3.27 -8.38 3.91
N PRO A 249 2.48 -8.51 2.83
CA PRO A 249 2.92 -8.12 1.50
C PRO A 249 3.35 -6.64 1.45
N VAL A 250 4.17 -6.31 0.45
CA VAL A 250 4.57 -4.93 0.20
C VAL A 250 3.45 -4.17 -0.53
N THR A 251 3.19 -2.93 -0.14
CA THR A 251 2.46 -1.94 -0.94
C THR A 251 3.44 -0.87 -1.40
N ALA A 252 3.52 -0.63 -2.70
CA ALA A 252 4.35 0.40 -3.29
C ALA A 252 3.55 1.68 -3.54
N PHE A 253 4.12 2.83 -3.20
CA PHE A 253 3.54 4.15 -3.40
C PHE A 253 4.39 5.00 -4.32
N SER A 254 3.74 5.81 -5.14
CA SER A 254 4.35 6.84 -5.95
C SER A 254 3.58 8.15 -5.81
N TYR A 255 4.27 9.27 -5.83
CA TYR A 255 3.67 10.59 -5.94
C TYR A 255 4.24 11.33 -7.16
N SER A 256 3.38 12.06 -7.86
CA SER A 256 3.78 12.94 -8.95
C SER A 256 2.84 14.14 -9.04
N LYS A 257 3.35 15.27 -9.53
CA LYS A 257 2.56 16.43 -9.95
C LYS A 257 2.39 16.53 -11.46
N GLU A 258 2.89 15.51 -12.18
CA GLU A 258 2.79 15.38 -13.63
C GLU A 258 1.58 14.51 -14.03
N GLY A 259 0.51 14.52 -13.25
CA GLY A 259 -0.72 13.78 -13.52
C GLY A 259 -0.59 12.26 -13.37
N LEU A 260 -1.56 11.54 -13.92
CA LEU A 260 -1.64 10.07 -13.88
C LEU A 260 -0.43 9.44 -14.56
N SER A 261 0.01 9.98 -15.71
CA SER A 261 1.15 9.43 -16.45
C SER A 261 2.48 9.61 -15.71
N GLY A 262 2.61 10.62 -14.85
CA GLY A 262 3.80 10.76 -14.00
C GLY A 262 3.96 9.59 -13.03
N VAL A 263 2.88 9.22 -12.35
CA VAL A 263 2.84 8.04 -11.47
C VAL A 263 3.05 6.75 -12.25
N SER A 264 2.36 6.60 -13.39
CA SER A 264 2.49 5.43 -14.26
C SER A 264 3.94 5.20 -14.71
N ARG A 265 4.63 6.26 -15.17
CA ARG A 265 6.06 6.18 -15.54
C ARG A 265 6.95 5.77 -14.38
N ASN A 266 6.70 6.23 -13.15
CA ASN A 266 7.45 5.83 -11.97
C ASN A 266 7.29 4.32 -11.70
N PHE A 267 6.06 3.80 -11.75
CA PHE A 267 5.81 2.35 -11.58
C PHE A 267 6.43 1.52 -12.71
N HIS A 268 6.34 1.97 -13.97
CA HIS A 268 6.97 1.28 -15.09
C HIS A 268 8.49 1.20 -14.94
N ARG A 269 9.14 2.28 -14.53
CA ARG A 269 10.57 2.29 -14.29
C ARG A 269 10.95 1.37 -13.14
N TRP A 270 10.27 1.49 -12.00
CA TRP A 270 10.47 0.62 -10.84
C TRP A 270 10.24 -0.86 -11.17
N GLY A 271 9.18 -1.17 -11.92
CA GLY A 271 8.89 -2.52 -12.38
C GLY A 271 10.05 -3.12 -13.18
N ARG A 272 10.56 -2.38 -14.18
CA ARG A 272 11.67 -2.85 -15.02
C ARG A 272 12.98 -3.00 -14.24
N GLU A 273 13.29 -2.05 -13.37
CA GLU A 273 14.61 -2.00 -12.73
C GLU A 273 14.70 -2.86 -11.46
N TYR A 274 13.57 -3.10 -10.76
CA TYR A 274 13.58 -3.69 -9.42
C TYR A 274 12.70 -4.92 -9.23
N LYS A 275 11.67 -5.13 -10.05
CA LYS A 275 10.68 -6.20 -9.81
C LYS A 275 10.67 -7.28 -10.87
N LEU A 276 10.83 -6.93 -12.12
CA LEU A 276 10.79 -7.89 -13.22
C LEU A 276 12.16 -8.52 -13.43
N MET A 277 12.21 -9.84 -13.47
CA MET A 277 13.42 -10.56 -13.88
C MET A 277 13.78 -10.17 -15.32
N ASN A 278 15.01 -9.67 -15.51
CA ASN A 278 15.46 -9.14 -16.79
C ASN A 278 14.55 -8.03 -17.36
N GLY A 279 14.02 -7.16 -16.50
CA GLY A 279 13.03 -6.14 -16.84
C GLY A 279 13.44 -5.19 -17.97
N ASN A 280 14.74 -4.92 -18.10
CA ASN A 280 15.32 -4.08 -19.15
C ASN A 280 15.72 -4.86 -20.41
N ARG A 281 15.51 -6.20 -20.47
CA ARG A 281 15.78 -7.00 -21.66
C ARG A 281 14.72 -6.69 -22.72
N GLU A 282 15.16 -6.61 -23.97
CA GLU A 282 14.25 -6.52 -25.12
C GLU A 282 13.24 -7.69 -25.12
N ARG A 283 11.98 -7.36 -25.30
CA ARG A 283 10.89 -8.34 -25.40
C ARG A 283 10.76 -8.82 -26.82
N LYS A 284 10.69 -10.14 -26.99
CA LYS A 284 10.43 -10.75 -28.29
C LYS A 284 8.95 -10.60 -28.65
N ILE A 285 8.67 -10.53 -29.94
CA ILE A 285 7.31 -10.62 -30.47
C ILE A 285 6.79 -12.03 -30.16
N LEU A 286 5.61 -12.11 -29.59
CA LEU A 286 4.92 -13.35 -29.25
C LEU A 286 3.67 -13.48 -30.15
N LEU A 287 3.53 -14.61 -30.82
CA LEU A 287 2.29 -15.02 -31.46
C LEU A 287 1.55 -15.96 -30.51
N ASN A 288 0.34 -15.60 -30.12
CA ASN A 288 -0.60 -16.48 -29.45
C ASN A 288 -1.60 -17.03 -30.48
N SER A 289 -1.62 -18.34 -30.68
CA SER A 289 -2.48 -18.98 -31.66
C SER A 289 -3.91 -19.22 -31.16
N TRP A 290 -4.17 -19.01 -29.87
CA TRP A 290 -5.45 -19.38 -29.25
C TRP A 290 -6.66 -18.74 -29.94
N GLU A 291 -6.63 -17.43 -30.16
CA GLU A 291 -7.73 -16.70 -30.81
C GLU A 291 -7.89 -17.01 -32.30
N GLY A 292 -6.85 -17.55 -32.95
CA GLY A 292 -6.87 -17.87 -34.38
C GLY A 292 -7.37 -19.30 -34.66
N VAL A 293 -6.85 -20.29 -33.95
CA VAL A 293 -7.07 -21.72 -34.26
C VAL A 293 -7.47 -22.57 -33.07
N TYR A 294 -7.56 -22.00 -31.87
CA TYR A 294 -7.84 -22.68 -30.60
C TYR A 294 -6.94 -23.93 -30.41
N LEU A 295 -7.57 -25.10 -30.26
CA LEU A 295 -6.88 -26.39 -30.09
C LEU A 295 -6.48 -27.06 -31.43
N ASN A 296 -6.92 -26.54 -32.58
CA ASN A 296 -6.64 -27.10 -33.89
C ASN A 296 -5.32 -26.57 -34.47
N ILE A 297 -4.22 -26.83 -33.76
CA ILE A 297 -2.89 -26.33 -34.11
C ILE A 297 -2.27 -27.20 -35.20
N LYS A 298 -2.07 -26.65 -36.40
CA LYS A 298 -1.41 -27.29 -37.53
C LYS A 298 -0.33 -26.38 -38.07
N GLU A 299 0.80 -26.98 -38.52
CA GLU A 299 1.97 -26.25 -39.02
C GLU A 299 1.65 -25.27 -40.14
N PRO A 300 0.89 -25.63 -41.22
CA PRO A 300 0.61 -24.69 -42.32
C PRO A 300 -0.16 -23.44 -41.86
N GLU A 301 -1.14 -23.59 -40.97
CA GLU A 301 -1.95 -22.49 -40.42
C GLU A 301 -1.10 -21.60 -39.54
N MET A 302 -0.23 -22.19 -38.70
CA MET A 302 0.69 -21.43 -37.86
C MET A 302 1.71 -20.64 -38.69
N ALA A 303 2.26 -21.24 -39.74
CA ALA A 303 3.20 -20.56 -40.66
C ALA A 303 2.52 -19.39 -41.41
N GLN A 304 1.23 -19.50 -41.70
CA GLN A 304 0.47 -18.43 -42.36
C GLN A 304 0.18 -17.25 -41.38
N MET A 305 0.07 -17.53 -40.09
CA MET A 305 -0.17 -16.52 -39.04
C MET A 305 1.11 -15.74 -38.68
N MET A 306 2.28 -16.27 -38.97
CA MET A 306 3.60 -15.66 -38.70
C MET A 306 4.06 -14.74 -39.84
#